data_aada76e1a52dadc494617481c96bb044
#
_entry.id   aada76e1a52dadc494617481c96bb044
#
_cell.length_a   1.000
_cell.length_b   1.000
_cell.length_c   1.000
_cell.angle_alpha   90.00
_cell.angle_beta   90.00
_cell.angle_gamma   90.00
#
_symmetry.space_group_name_H-M   'P 1'
#
loop_
_entity.id
_entity.type
_entity.pdbx_description
1 polymer ?
#
loop_
_entity_poly.entity_id
_entity_poly.type
_entity_poly.pdbx_seq_one_letter_code
_entity_poly.pdbx_strand_id
1 'polypeptide(L)'
;MNDQVIEDFLDTGFNLKEHLSSYLNVDMKEINSLISTGTKNMASLHPGALTEGIVTDFYAEKVGNAHLFDLASWHLGSSDYIADTIRLEKMFACGRVLDFGGGIGTHSIAAAALSKVDHVFFVDLNPFNRDFVRERAKKLGISELISVHKDLGSVAEVEFDTVI
;
A
#
# COMPACT_ATOMS: atom_id res chain seq x y z
N MET A 1 -15.76 1.77 21.06
CA MET A 1 -14.61 2.30 20.28
C MET A 1 -15.01 2.16 18.81
N ASN A 2 -15.00 3.24 18.06
CA ASN A 2 -15.49 3.21 16.68
C ASN A 2 -14.56 2.34 15.83
N ASP A 3 -15.09 1.28 15.20
CA ASP A 3 -14.34 0.37 14.33
C ASP A 3 -14.34 0.85 12.86
N GLN A 4 -14.65 2.14 12.67
CA GLN A 4 -14.84 2.75 11.35
C GLN A 4 -13.70 2.44 10.36
N VAL A 5 -12.44 2.52 10.80
CA VAL A 5 -11.30 2.24 9.93
C VAL A 5 -11.30 0.80 9.40
N ILE A 6 -11.76 -0.15 10.23
CA ILE A 6 -11.86 -1.56 9.84
C ILE A 6 -13.06 -1.77 8.91
N GLU A 7 -14.20 -1.14 9.23
CA GLU A 7 -15.40 -1.18 8.39
C GLU A 7 -15.14 -0.57 7.02
N ASP A 8 -14.48 0.58 6.94
CA ASP A 8 -14.11 1.25 5.68
C ASP A 8 -13.17 0.36 4.83
N PHE A 9 -12.26 -0.38 5.49
CA PHE A 9 -11.43 -1.34 4.77
C PHE A 9 -12.23 -2.54 4.27
N LEU A 10 -13.05 -3.17 5.13
CA LEU A 10 -13.83 -4.36 4.77
C LEU A 10 -14.86 -4.07 3.66
N ASP A 11 -15.44 -2.88 3.64
CA ASP A 11 -16.41 -2.46 2.64
C ASP A 11 -15.77 -2.26 1.25
N THR A 12 -14.71 -1.46 1.18
CA THR A 12 -14.17 -1.01 -0.11
C THR A 12 -12.64 -1.12 -0.25
N GLY A 13 -11.92 -1.61 0.77
CA GLY A 13 -10.46 -1.54 0.81
C GLY A 13 -9.95 -0.09 0.79
N PHE A 14 -10.67 0.84 1.44
CA PHE A 14 -10.45 2.28 1.33
C PHE A 14 -10.58 2.77 -0.13
N ASN A 15 -11.66 2.39 -0.80
CA ASN A 15 -11.96 2.72 -2.21
C ASN A 15 -10.87 2.26 -3.20
N LEU A 16 -10.24 1.11 -2.93
CA LEU A 16 -9.06 0.65 -3.68
C LEU A 16 -9.32 0.52 -5.19
N LYS A 17 -10.45 -0.07 -5.59
CA LYS A 17 -10.77 -0.29 -7.02
C LYS A 17 -11.02 1.03 -7.75
N GLU A 18 -11.73 1.95 -7.14
CA GLU A 18 -12.02 3.28 -7.66
C GLU A 18 -10.72 4.11 -7.81
N HIS A 19 -9.82 3.98 -6.84
CA HIS A 19 -8.52 4.63 -6.90
C HIS A 19 -7.66 4.06 -8.02
N LEU A 20 -7.63 2.73 -8.21
CA LEU A 20 -6.92 2.09 -9.33
C LEU A 20 -7.50 2.52 -10.68
N SER A 21 -8.83 2.49 -10.83
CA SER A 21 -9.53 2.93 -12.03
C SER A 21 -9.15 4.36 -12.42
N SER A 22 -9.19 5.26 -11.47
CA SER A 22 -8.85 6.66 -11.69
C SER A 22 -7.35 6.88 -11.97
N TYR A 23 -6.46 6.19 -11.24
CA TYR A 23 -5.01 6.32 -11.40
C TYR A 23 -4.53 5.84 -12.77
N LEU A 24 -5.10 4.73 -13.25
CA LEU A 24 -4.72 4.12 -14.52
C LEU A 24 -5.57 4.61 -15.71
N ASN A 25 -6.63 5.36 -15.44
CA ASN A 25 -7.61 5.82 -16.44
C ASN A 25 -8.23 4.65 -17.23
N VAL A 26 -8.64 3.60 -16.52
CA VAL A 26 -9.31 2.42 -17.08
C VAL A 26 -10.65 2.19 -16.38
N ASP A 27 -11.59 1.53 -17.06
CA ASP A 27 -12.91 1.29 -16.51
C ASP A 27 -12.91 0.19 -15.41
N MET A 28 -13.98 0.13 -14.63
CA MET A 28 -14.13 -0.80 -13.53
C MET A 28 -14.15 -2.26 -13.97
N LYS A 29 -14.61 -2.56 -15.18
CA LYS A 29 -14.62 -3.92 -15.73
C LYS A 29 -13.19 -4.41 -15.99
N GLU A 30 -12.38 -3.54 -16.56
CA GLU A 30 -10.96 -3.82 -16.80
C GLU A 30 -10.21 -3.96 -15.46
N ILE A 31 -10.43 -3.07 -14.48
CA ILE A 31 -9.85 -3.18 -13.13
C ILE A 31 -10.18 -4.53 -12.49
N ASN A 32 -11.43 -4.97 -12.51
CA ASN A 32 -11.81 -6.27 -11.95
C ASN A 32 -11.12 -7.44 -12.68
N SER A 33 -10.96 -7.36 -14.00
CA SER A 33 -10.23 -8.36 -14.78
C SER A 33 -8.74 -8.41 -14.40
N LEU A 34 -8.08 -7.25 -14.30
CA LEU A 34 -6.67 -7.14 -13.93
C LEU A 34 -6.41 -7.65 -12.51
N ILE A 35 -7.25 -7.30 -11.55
CA ILE A 35 -7.16 -7.81 -10.17
C ILE A 35 -7.35 -9.34 -10.14
N SER A 36 -8.31 -9.89 -10.88
CA SER A 36 -8.57 -11.34 -10.89
C SER A 36 -7.41 -12.18 -11.41
N THR A 37 -6.51 -11.59 -12.19
CA THR A 37 -5.33 -12.24 -12.75
C THR A 37 -4.01 -11.76 -12.15
N GLY A 38 -4.05 -10.80 -11.22
CA GLY A 38 -2.90 -10.08 -10.70
C GLY A 38 -1.79 -10.99 -10.17
N THR A 39 -2.11 -11.86 -9.24
CA THR A 39 -1.15 -12.80 -8.64
C THR A 39 -0.52 -13.75 -9.67
N LYS A 40 -1.32 -14.26 -10.61
CA LYS A 40 -0.80 -15.13 -11.68
C LYS A 40 0.15 -14.37 -12.61
N ASN A 41 -0.20 -13.16 -12.98
CA ASN A 41 0.62 -12.32 -13.84
C ASN A 41 1.94 -11.96 -13.14
N MET A 42 1.90 -11.58 -11.88
CA MET A 42 3.08 -11.26 -11.08
C MET A 42 4.01 -12.47 -10.95
N ALA A 43 3.48 -13.66 -10.66
CA ALA A 43 4.26 -14.88 -10.55
C ALA A 43 5.01 -15.21 -11.86
N SER A 44 4.45 -14.89 -13.03
CA SER A 44 5.09 -15.10 -14.34
C SER A 44 6.26 -14.15 -14.61
N LEU A 45 6.34 -13.04 -13.91
CA LEU A 45 7.41 -12.05 -14.07
C LEU A 45 8.64 -12.33 -13.19
N HIS A 46 8.48 -13.16 -12.15
CA HIS A 46 9.54 -13.39 -11.16
C HIS A 46 10.73 -14.16 -11.77
N PRO A 47 11.97 -13.64 -11.67
CA PRO A 47 13.14 -14.20 -12.35
C PRO A 47 13.73 -15.44 -11.65
N GLY A 48 13.10 -15.95 -10.59
CA GLY A 48 13.58 -17.05 -9.74
C GLY A 48 14.46 -16.57 -8.59
N ALA A 49 15.53 -15.83 -8.86
CA ALA A 49 16.41 -15.28 -7.84
C ALA A 49 16.60 -13.77 -8.07
N LEU A 50 16.49 -12.99 -7.00
CA LEU A 50 16.78 -11.55 -6.99
C LEU A 50 18.07 -11.32 -6.19
N THR A 51 19.01 -10.57 -6.75
CA THR A 51 20.17 -10.06 -6.04
C THR A 51 19.95 -8.59 -5.71
N GLU A 52 20.62 -8.07 -4.68
CA GLU A 52 20.41 -6.72 -4.16
C GLU A 52 20.47 -5.62 -5.24
N GLY A 53 21.40 -5.71 -6.20
CA GLY A 53 21.53 -4.74 -7.31
C GLY A 53 20.43 -4.83 -8.38
N ILE A 54 19.66 -5.94 -8.42
CA ILE A 54 18.65 -6.20 -9.46
C ILE A 54 17.25 -5.87 -8.96
N VAL A 55 17.02 -5.85 -7.65
CA VAL A 55 15.68 -5.71 -7.05
C VAL A 55 15.00 -4.41 -7.49
N THR A 56 15.70 -3.27 -7.42
CA THR A 56 15.13 -1.98 -7.78
C THR A 56 14.73 -1.91 -9.25
N ASP A 57 15.62 -2.35 -10.15
CA ASP A 57 15.37 -2.36 -11.59
C ASP A 57 14.25 -3.36 -11.94
N PHE A 58 14.21 -4.50 -11.25
CA PHE A 58 13.14 -5.48 -11.42
C PHE A 58 11.76 -4.86 -11.12
N TYR A 59 11.60 -4.18 -9.99
CA TYR A 59 10.32 -3.55 -9.65
C TYR A 59 9.99 -2.36 -10.53
N ALA A 60 10.97 -1.55 -10.93
CA ALA A 60 10.75 -0.38 -11.77
C ALA A 60 10.46 -0.73 -13.24
N GLU A 61 11.21 -1.68 -13.81
CA GLU A 61 11.21 -1.93 -15.27
C GLU A 61 10.40 -3.18 -15.67
N LYS A 62 10.44 -4.23 -14.86
CA LYS A 62 9.79 -5.52 -15.20
C LYS A 62 8.40 -5.66 -14.63
N VAL A 63 8.24 -5.30 -13.36
CA VAL A 63 6.97 -5.45 -12.64
C VAL A 63 6.03 -4.28 -12.92
N GLY A 64 6.52 -3.05 -12.79
CA GLY A 64 5.72 -1.86 -13.05
C GLY A 64 4.38 -1.88 -12.29
N ASN A 65 3.29 -1.58 -13.02
CA ASN A 65 1.93 -1.60 -12.50
C ASN A 65 1.38 -2.99 -12.13
N ALA A 66 2.01 -4.08 -12.58
CA ALA A 66 1.52 -5.44 -12.29
C ALA A 66 1.47 -5.73 -10.78
N HIS A 67 2.38 -5.13 -10.02
CA HIS A 67 2.40 -5.26 -8.56
C HIS A 67 1.16 -4.67 -7.88
N LEU A 68 0.59 -3.60 -8.43
CA LEU A 68 -0.64 -3.00 -7.91
C LEU A 68 -1.81 -4.00 -7.95
N PHE A 69 -1.92 -4.77 -9.04
CA PHE A 69 -3.00 -5.75 -9.21
C PHE A 69 -2.78 -7.01 -8.38
N ASP A 70 -1.53 -7.45 -8.23
CA ASP A 70 -1.18 -8.56 -7.34
C ASP A 70 -1.56 -8.24 -5.89
N LEU A 71 -1.11 -7.11 -5.38
CA LEU A 71 -1.41 -6.65 -4.04
C LEU A 71 -2.92 -6.39 -3.84
N ALA A 72 -3.59 -5.80 -4.83
CA ALA A 72 -5.03 -5.59 -4.75
C ALA A 72 -5.81 -6.92 -4.73
N SER A 73 -5.39 -7.90 -5.54
CA SER A 73 -5.96 -9.25 -5.52
C SER A 73 -5.83 -9.89 -4.14
N TRP A 74 -4.64 -9.80 -3.54
CA TRP A 74 -4.38 -10.38 -2.23
C TRP A 74 -5.14 -9.66 -1.11
N HIS A 75 -5.07 -8.33 -1.05
CA HIS A 75 -5.72 -7.54 0.00
C HIS A 75 -7.24 -7.68 0.00
N LEU A 76 -7.85 -7.69 -1.18
CA LEU A 76 -9.31 -7.87 -1.29
C LEU A 76 -9.73 -9.34 -1.14
N GLY A 77 -8.91 -10.28 -1.61
CA GLY A 77 -9.17 -11.71 -1.47
C GLY A 77 -8.92 -12.29 -0.08
N SER A 78 -8.11 -11.59 0.74
CA SER A 78 -7.78 -11.97 2.12
C SER A 78 -8.19 -10.86 3.10
N SER A 79 -9.33 -10.22 2.87
CA SER A 79 -9.77 -9.03 3.60
C SER A 79 -9.88 -9.26 5.11
N ASP A 80 -10.30 -10.44 5.56
CA ASP A 80 -10.36 -10.77 7.00
C ASP A 80 -8.97 -10.75 7.64
N TYR A 81 -7.97 -11.31 6.95
CA TYR A 81 -6.59 -11.31 7.43
C TYR A 81 -6.01 -9.88 7.53
N ILE A 82 -6.22 -9.08 6.48
CA ILE A 82 -5.79 -7.67 6.48
C ILE A 82 -6.53 -6.87 7.57
N ALA A 83 -7.83 -7.11 7.76
CA ALA A 83 -8.59 -6.48 8.83
C ALA A 83 -8.05 -6.83 10.22
N ASP A 84 -7.56 -8.06 10.43
CA ASP A 84 -6.93 -8.45 11.70
C ASP A 84 -5.60 -7.71 11.92
N THR A 85 -4.79 -7.51 10.86
CA THR A 85 -3.57 -6.70 10.98
C THR A 85 -3.89 -5.23 11.26
N ILE A 86 -4.93 -4.65 10.64
CA ILE A 86 -5.41 -3.29 10.96
C ILE A 86 -5.89 -3.20 12.43
N ARG A 87 -6.51 -4.25 12.98
CA ARG A 87 -6.87 -4.30 14.41
C ARG A 87 -5.64 -4.22 15.31
N LEU A 88 -4.54 -4.89 14.94
CA LEU A 88 -3.27 -4.79 15.67
C LEU A 88 -2.68 -3.39 15.58
N GLU A 89 -2.68 -2.77 14.40
CA GLU A 89 -2.26 -1.38 14.24
C GLU A 89 -3.08 -0.44 15.13
N LYS A 90 -4.40 -0.58 15.12
CA LYS A 90 -5.29 0.20 16.00
C LYS A 90 -4.94 0.05 17.49
N MET A 91 -4.47 -1.11 17.90
CA MET A 91 -4.07 -1.34 19.29
C MET A 91 -2.72 -0.73 19.63
N PHE A 92 -1.75 -0.82 18.74
CA PHE A 92 -0.34 -0.60 19.05
C PHE A 92 0.30 0.57 18.30
N ALA A 93 -0.14 0.92 17.09
CA ALA A 93 0.48 2.00 16.33
C ALA A 93 0.27 3.36 16.99
N CYS A 94 1.34 4.14 17.07
CA CYS A 94 1.33 5.50 17.63
C CYS A 94 2.51 6.33 17.10
N GLY A 95 2.42 7.65 17.25
CA GLY A 95 3.48 8.58 16.93
C GLY A 95 3.88 8.55 15.46
N ARG A 96 5.19 8.48 15.20
CA ARG A 96 5.77 8.36 13.87
C ARG A 96 5.85 6.91 13.45
N VAL A 97 5.12 6.56 12.40
CA VAL A 97 4.99 5.18 11.89
C VAL A 97 5.82 5.01 10.62
N LEU A 98 6.68 4.00 10.58
CA LEU A 98 7.33 3.53 9.36
C LEU A 98 6.53 2.36 8.77
N ASP A 99 6.02 2.53 7.53
CA ASP A 99 5.47 1.45 6.73
C ASP A 99 6.52 1.02 5.69
N PHE A 100 7.20 -0.11 5.96
CA PHE A 100 8.33 -0.57 5.16
C PHE A 100 7.94 -1.65 4.17
N GLY A 101 8.03 -1.34 2.88
CA GLY A 101 7.54 -2.21 1.81
C GLY A 101 6.02 -2.09 1.66
N GLY A 102 5.45 -0.93 1.95
CA GLY A 102 4.02 -0.67 2.14
C GLY A 102 3.11 -0.93 0.93
N GLY A 103 3.67 -1.29 -0.24
CA GLY A 103 2.92 -1.76 -1.41
C GLY A 103 1.88 -0.75 -1.91
N ILE A 104 0.61 -1.12 -1.81
CA ILE A 104 -0.52 -0.25 -2.20
C ILE A 104 -1.00 0.69 -1.09
N GLY A 105 -0.27 0.75 0.04
CA GLY A 105 -0.50 1.69 1.13
C GLY A 105 -1.73 1.42 1.99
N THR A 106 -2.24 0.19 2.04
CA THR A 106 -3.41 -0.15 2.85
C THR A 106 -3.14 0.10 4.34
N HIS A 107 -2.01 -0.36 4.85
CA HIS A 107 -1.59 -0.18 6.24
C HIS A 107 -1.24 1.28 6.55
N SER A 108 -0.56 1.98 5.62
CA SER A 108 -0.32 3.43 5.74
C SER A 108 -1.61 4.24 5.89
N ILE A 109 -2.64 3.92 5.09
CA ILE A 109 -3.95 4.59 5.15
C ILE A 109 -4.65 4.26 6.46
N ALA A 110 -4.64 3.00 6.88
CA ALA A 110 -5.21 2.58 8.16
C ALA A 110 -4.53 3.29 9.34
N ALA A 111 -3.19 3.31 9.37
CA ALA A 111 -2.43 4.00 10.41
C ALA A 111 -2.71 5.51 10.45
N ALA A 112 -2.73 6.18 9.28
CA ALA A 112 -3.02 7.61 9.18
C ALA A 112 -4.44 8.00 9.67
N ALA A 113 -5.38 7.05 9.70
CA ALA A 113 -6.72 7.26 10.25
C ALA A 113 -6.77 7.15 11.80
N LEU A 114 -5.69 6.75 12.46
CA LEU A 114 -5.65 6.57 13.91
C LEU A 114 -5.26 7.86 14.62
N SER A 115 -6.03 8.28 15.61
CA SER A 115 -5.79 9.51 16.38
C SER A 115 -4.49 9.52 17.20
N LYS A 116 -3.84 8.37 17.38
CA LYS A 116 -2.56 8.24 18.08
C LYS A 116 -1.35 8.31 17.15
N VAL A 117 -1.56 8.31 15.84
CA VAL A 117 -0.51 8.40 14.83
C VAL A 117 -0.35 9.84 14.42
N ASP A 118 0.87 10.34 14.49
CA ASP A 118 1.21 11.71 14.15
C ASP A 118 1.54 11.83 12.65
N HIS A 119 2.28 10.86 12.11
CA HIS A 119 2.69 10.83 10.72
C HIS A 119 3.13 9.44 10.28
N VAL A 120 2.86 9.10 9.02
CA VAL A 120 3.27 7.83 8.40
C VAL A 120 4.36 8.09 7.36
N PHE A 121 5.47 7.38 7.47
CA PHE A 121 6.58 7.36 6.52
C PHE A 121 6.46 6.08 5.69
N PHE A 122 5.83 6.19 4.53
CA PHE A 122 5.71 5.09 3.60
C PHE A 122 7.00 4.92 2.80
N VAL A 123 7.57 3.71 2.79
CA VAL A 123 8.77 3.38 2.04
C VAL A 123 8.50 2.19 1.12
N ASP A 124 8.74 2.35 -0.18
CA ASP A 124 8.60 1.25 -1.16
C ASP A 124 9.57 1.43 -2.33
N LEU A 125 10.19 0.35 -2.81
CA LEU A 125 11.11 0.37 -3.94
C LEU A 125 10.42 0.61 -5.28
N ASN A 126 9.17 0.10 -5.45
CA ASN A 126 8.43 0.24 -6.69
C ASN A 126 7.91 1.68 -6.88
N PRO A 127 8.34 2.41 -7.92
CA PRO A 127 7.88 3.77 -8.18
C PRO A 127 6.37 3.87 -8.44
N PHE A 128 5.76 2.85 -9.05
CA PHE A 128 4.32 2.81 -9.31
C PHE A 128 3.51 2.67 -8.01
N ASN A 129 3.99 1.88 -7.05
CA ASN A 129 3.38 1.82 -5.72
C ASN A 129 3.43 3.19 -5.05
N ARG A 130 4.60 3.85 -5.06
CA ARG A 130 4.76 5.19 -4.47
C ARG A 130 3.83 6.23 -5.07
N ASP A 131 3.72 6.26 -6.40
CA ASP A 131 2.87 7.22 -7.09
C ASP A 131 1.38 6.92 -6.82
N PHE A 132 1.01 5.65 -6.82
CA PHE A 132 -0.35 5.23 -6.48
C PHE A 132 -0.74 5.59 -5.04
N VAL A 133 0.17 5.40 -4.07
CA VAL A 133 -0.09 5.78 -2.67
C VAL A 133 -0.26 7.30 -2.51
N ARG A 134 0.54 8.12 -3.21
CA ARG A 134 0.32 9.59 -3.25
C ARG A 134 -1.07 9.96 -3.76
N GLU A 135 -1.51 9.33 -4.85
CA GLU A 135 -2.86 9.57 -5.40
C GLU A 135 -3.96 9.11 -4.45
N ARG A 136 -3.78 7.96 -3.78
CA ARG A 136 -4.72 7.49 -2.75
C ARG A 136 -4.82 8.49 -1.60
N ALA A 137 -3.68 8.90 -1.03
CA ALA A 137 -3.62 9.85 0.07
C ALA A 137 -4.31 11.19 -0.28
N LYS A 138 -4.09 11.68 -1.51
CA LYS A 138 -4.74 12.89 -2.03
C LYS A 138 -6.27 12.73 -2.11
N LYS A 139 -6.75 11.62 -2.67
CA LYS A 139 -8.19 11.35 -2.80
C LYS A 139 -8.89 11.19 -1.46
N LEU A 140 -8.19 10.65 -0.48
CA LEU A 140 -8.69 10.48 0.89
C LEU A 140 -8.52 11.73 1.76
N GLY A 141 -7.84 12.78 1.26
CA GLY A 141 -7.62 14.02 2.01
C GLY A 141 -6.61 13.88 3.15
N ILE A 142 -5.69 12.90 3.08
CA ILE A 142 -4.71 12.59 4.13
C ILE A 142 -3.25 12.78 3.67
N SER A 143 -3.01 13.54 2.61
CA SER A 143 -1.65 13.77 2.05
C SER A 143 -0.67 14.36 3.07
N GLU A 144 -1.15 15.16 4.02
CA GLU A 144 -0.32 15.77 5.07
C GLU A 144 0.10 14.76 6.15
N LEU A 145 -0.57 13.60 6.21
CA LEU A 145 -0.31 12.56 7.21
C LEU A 145 0.62 11.45 6.67
N ILE A 146 0.88 11.40 5.35
CA ILE A 146 1.68 10.34 4.74
C ILE A 146 2.77 10.97 3.86
N SER A 147 4.03 10.75 4.20
CA SER A 147 5.17 11.05 3.33
C SER A 147 5.64 9.78 2.60
N VAL A 148 5.99 9.91 1.32
CA VAL A 148 6.31 8.76 0.45
C VAL A 148 7.77 8.80 0.01
N HIS A 149 8.51 7.77 0.36
CA HIS A 149 9.94 7.62 0.22
C HIS A 149 10.32 6.41 -0.63
N LYS A 150 11.48 6.45 -1.29
CA LYS A 150 11.96 5.35 -2.14
C LYS A 150 12.76 4.29 -1.38
N ASP A 151 13.42 4.68 -0.29
CA ASP A 151 14.31 3.84 0.48
C ASP A 151 14.46 4.37 1.92
N LEU A 152 15.06 3.56 2.79
CA LEU A 152 15.33 3.95 4.18
C LEU A 152 16.34 5.08 4.32
N GLY A 153 17.24 5.27 3.34
CA GLY A 153 18.22 6.35 3.37
C GLY A 153 17.57 7.73 3.38
N SER A 154 16.39 7.86 2.75
CA SER A 154 15.62 9.10 2.72
C SER A 154 14.92 9.46 4.04
N VAL A 155 14.92 8.55 5.02
CA VAL A 155 14.34 8.72 6.36
C VAL A 155 15.32 8.35 7.48
N ALA A 156 16.63 8.28 7.18
CA ALA A 156 17.65 7.79 8.11
C ALA A 156 17.77 8.61 9.40
N GLU A 157 17.41 9.89 9.37
CA GLU A 157 17.46 10.80 10.54
C GLU A 157 16.15 10.80 11.36
N VAL A 158 15.18 9.97 10.97
CA VAL A 158 13.87 9.88 11.66
C VAL A 158 13.90 8.74 12.67
N GLU A 159 13.48 9.03 13.90
CA GLU A 159 13.19 8.01 14.90
C GLU A 159 11.71 7.63 14.79
N PHE A 160 11.42 6.34 14.77
CA PHE A 160 10.07 5.81 14.63
C PHE A 160 9.56 5.23 15.95
N ASP A 161 8.29 5.48 16.26
CA ASP A 161 7.60 4.91 17.42
C ASP A 161 6.98 3.56 17.07
N THR A 162 6.67 3.35 15.79
CA THR A 162 6.07 2.11 15.27
C THR A 162 6.65 1.75 13.91
N VAL A 163 6.84 0.46 13.66
CA VAL A 163 7.19 -0.09 12.32
C VAL A 163 6.15 -1.15 11.94
N ILE A 164 5.62 -1.07 10.73
CA ILE A 164 4.65 -1.99 10.13
C ILE A 164 5.12 -2.47 8.78
#